data_195a18ba3e504c7d17691c929d5a4418
#
_entry.id   195a18ba3e504c7d17691c929d5a4418
#
_cell.length_a   1.000
_cell.length_b   1.000
_cell.length_c   1.000
_cell.angle_alpha   90.00
_cell.angle_beta   90.00
_cell.angle_gamma   90.00
#
_symmetry.space_group_name_H-M   'P 1'
#
loop_
_entity.id
_entity.type
_entity.pdbx_description
1 polymer ?
#
loop_
_entity_poly.entity_id
_entity_poly.type
_entity_poly.pdbx_seq_one_letter_code
_entity_poly.pdbx_strand_id
1 'polypeptide(L)' 'MLSKLSESSKVVGAKQTKRALTGGTAVAVYLADDADPRVTEAIRELCVQQNVPTYDVPSMKELGQVCGIAVGAAVAALVR' A
#
# COMPACT_ATOMS: atom_id res chain seq x y z
N MET A 1 -9.43 2.04 10.26
CA MET A 1 -8.17 1.59 9.66
C MET A 1 -7.81 2.37 8.40
N LEU A 2 -8.68 2.42 7.41
CA LEU A 2 -8.41 3.19 6.18
C LEU A 2 -8.30 4.69 6.42
N SER A 3 -8.99 5.22 7.43
CA SER A 3 -8.91 6.64 7.74
C SER A 3 -7.49 7.09 8.10
N LYS A 4 -6.66 6.19 8.60
CA LYS A 4 -5.27 6.51 8.93
C LYS A 4 -4.43 6.81 7.68
N LEU A 5 -4.82 6.28 6.51
CA LEU A 5 -4.12 6.57 5.26
C LEU A 5 -4.23 8.03 4.86
N SER A 6 -5.30 8.71 5.23
CA SER A 6 -5.46 10.13 4.94
C SER A 6 -4.87 11.03 6.00
N GLU A 7 -4.64 10.52 7.22
CA GLU A 7 -4.16 11.31 8.35
C GLU A 7 -2.67 11.13 8.65
N SER A 8 -2.11 9.97 8.34
CA SER A 8 -0.73 9.63 8.66
C SER A 8 0.18 9.77 7.45
N SER A 9 1.48 9.73 7.69
CA SER A 9 2.47 9.71 6.61
C SER A 9 2.26 8.47 5.77
N LYS A 10 2.24 8.65 4.46
CA LYS A 10 1.99 7.56 3.53
C LYS A 10 2.80 7.72 2.25
N VAL A 11 3.00 6.60 1.58
CA VAL A 11 3.54 6.58 0.22
C VAL A 11 2.55 5.81 -0.65
N VAL A 12 2.47 6.19 -1.92
CA VAL A 12 1.51 5.61 -2.86
C VAL A 12 2.28 5.08 -4.07
N GLY A 13 1.88 3.89 -4.53
CA GLY A 13 2.49 3.25 -5.68
C GLY A 13 3.47 2.15 -5.30
N ALA A 14 3.67 1.21 -6.22
CA ALA A 14 4.49 0.01 -5.98
C ALA A 14 5.95 0.37 -5.65
N LYS A 15 6.53 1.27 -6.41
CA LYS A 15 7.92 1.64 -6.25
C LYS A 15 8.20 2.26 -4.88
N GLN A 16 7.34 3.18 -4.45
CA GLN A 16 7.49 3.86 -3.17
C GLN A 16 7.23 2.90 -2.01
N THR A 17 6.23 2.03 -2.15
CA THR A 17 5.94 1.02 -1.14
C THR A 17 7.11 0.05 -0.98
N LYS A 18 7.69 -0.37 -2.08
CA LYS A 18 8.86 -1.25 -2.07
C LYS A 18 10.04 -0.61 -1.34
N ARG A 19 10.29 0.67 -1.58
CA ARG A 19 11.33 1.42 -0.89
C ARG A 19 11.08 1.47 0.61
N ALA A 20 9.85 1.73 1.01
CA ALA A 20 9.49 1.79 2.42
C ALA A 20 9.69 0.42 3.09
N LEU A 21 9.35 -0.66 2.41
CA LEU A 21 9.54 -2.02 2.92
C LEU A 21 11.02 -2.35 3.09
N THR A 22 11.83 -2.10 2.07
CA THR A 22 13.27 -2.41 2.13
C THR A 22 14.01 -1.49 3.09
N GLY A 23 13.52 -0.27 3.28
CA GLY A 23 14.10 0.69 4.22
C GLY A 23 13.64 0.51 5.66
N GLY A 24 12.70 -0.39 5.90
CA GLY A 24 12.21 -0.65 7.25
C GLY A 24 11.29 0.42 7.83
N THR A 25 10.73 1.30 6.99
CA THR A 25 9.84 2.37 7.43
C THR A 25 8.37 2.05 7.28
N ALA A 26 8.02 1.00 6.53
CA ALA A 26 6.62 0.63 6.33
C ALA A 26 6.02 0.03 7.59
N VAL A 27 4.85 0.54 7.98
CA VAL A 27 4.10 0.08 9.15
C VAL A 27 2.97 -0.84 8.73
N ALA A 28 2.34 -0.55 7.61
CA ALA A 28 1.25 -1.35 7.04
C ALA A 28 1.18 -1.09 5.54
N VAL A 29 0.72 -2.08 4.79
CA VAL A 29 0.60 -1.99 3.33
C VAL A 29 -0.82 -2.31 2.91
N TYR A 30 -1.35 -1.52 1.99
CA TYR A 30 -2.70 -1.69 1.45
C TYR A 30 -2.59 -2.08 -0.02
N LEU A 31 -3.34 -3.10 -0.40
CA LEU A 31 -3.30 -3.70 -1.74
C LEU A 31 -4.69 -3.66 -2.35
N ALA A 32 -4.81 -3.15 -3.58
CA ALA A 32 -6.09 -3.12 -4.28
C ALA A 32 -6.36 -4.47 -4.94
N ASP A 33 -7.56 -5.01 -4.73
CA ASP A 33 -7.92 -6.35 -5.24
C ASP A 33 -7.96 -6.41 -6.76
N ASP A 34 -8.27 -5.31 -7.43
CA ASP A 34 -8.37 -5.26 -8.89
C ASP A 34 -7.07 -4.80 -9.57
N ALA A 35 -5.98 -4.65 -8.81
CA ALA A 35 -4.68 -4.29 -9.37
C ALA A 35 -4.01 -5.51 -10.02
N ASP A 36 -2.98 -5.25 -10.83
CA ASP A 36 -2.21 -6.31 -11.47
C ASP A 36 -1.63 -7.25 -10.42
N PRO A 37 -1.96 -8.56 -10.48
CA PRO A 37 -1.45 -9.53 -9.50
C PRO A 37 0.06 -9.59 -9.42
N ARG A 38 0.76 -9.32 -10.52
CA ARG A 38 2.23 -9.33 -10.52
C ARG A 38 2.79 -8.27 -9.59
N VAL A 39 2.11 -7.13 -9.50
CA VAL A 39 2.51 -6.05 -8.61
C VAL A 39 2.15 -6.38 -7.17
N THR A 40 0.89 -6.76 -6.93
CA THR A 40 0.41 -7.00 -5.57
C THR A 40 1.08 -8.21 -4.92
N GLU A 41 1.33 -9.27 -5.67
CA GLU A 41 2.00 -10.46 -5.14
C GLU A 41 3.44 -10.18 -4.75
N ALA A 42 4.18 -9.43 -5.57
CA ALA A 42 5.56 -9.06 -5.25
C ALA A 42 5.64 -8.25 -3.96
N ILE A 43 4.72 -7.30 -3.80
CA ILE A 43 4.65 -6.47 -2.58
C ILE A 43 4.24 -7.32 -1.38
N ARG A 44 3.27 -8.22 -1.56
CA ARG A 44 2.80 -9.11 -0.49
C ARG A 44 3.94 -9.98 0.03
N GLU A 45 4.75 -10.52 -0.86
CA GLU A 45 5.92 -11.32 -0.50
C GLU A 45 6.92 -10.52 0.35
N LEU A 46 7.20 -9.29 -0.06
CA LEU A 46 8.08 -8.41 0.71
C LEU A 46 7.52 -8.13 2.09
N CYS A 47 6.20 -7.94 2.19
CA CYS A 47 5.55 -7.72 3.47
C CYS A 47 5.73 -8.92 4.40
N VAL A 48 5.60 -10.13 3.88
CA VAL A 48 5.80 -11.35 4.66
C VAL A 48 7.24 -11.41 5.17
N GLN A 49 8.21 -11.12 4.31
CA GLN A 49 9.62 -11.13 4.68
C GLN A 49 9.95 -10.10 5.75
N GLN A 50 9.28 -8.95 5.71
CA GLN A 50 9.53 -7.85 6.62
C GLN A 50 8.59 -7.84 7.84
N ASN A 51 7.70 -8.82 7.94
CA ASN A 51 6.69 -8.89 8.99
C ASN A 51 5.80 -7.64 9.05
N VAL A 52 5.42 -7.13 7.88
CA VAL A 52 4.54 -5.97 7.77
C VAL A 52 3.13 -6.45 7.44
N PRO A 53 2.10 -6.01 8.19
CA PRO A 53 0.73 -6.43 7.90
C PRO A 53 0.24 -5.86 6.57
N THR A 54 -0.61 -6.65 5.88
CA THR A 54 -1.23 -6.24 4.63
C THR A 54 -2.74 -6.21 4.79
N TYR A 55 -3.38 -5.29 4.08
CA TYR A 55 -4.82 -5.13 4.06
C TYR A 55 -5.30 -5.02 2.63
N ASP A 56 -6.37 -5.76 2.30
CA ASP A 56 -6.94 -5.74 0.96
C ASP A 56 -8.01 -4.67 0.86
N VAL A 57 -7.99 -3.92 -0.25
CA VAL A 57 -8.97 -2.88 -0.56
C VAL A 57 -9.69 -3.31 -1.84
N PRO A 58 -11.02 -3.16 -1.93
CA PRO A 58 -11.79 -3.71 -3.06
C PRO A 58 -11.36 -3.22 -4.43
N SER A 59 -10.88 -1.98 -4.56
CA SER A 59 -10.50 -1.44 -5.85
C SER A 59 -9.39 -0.40 -5.75
N MET A 60 -8.67 -0.23 -6.86
CA MET A 60 -7.67 0.83 -6.98
C MET A 60 -8.28 2.21 -6.81
N LYS A 61 -9.50 2.40 -7.33
CA LYS A 61 -10.21 3.67 -7.20
C LYS A 61 -10.44 4.01 -5.73
N GLU A 62 -10.90 3.06 -4.95
CA GLU A 62 -11.17 3.25 -3.53
C GLU A 62 -9.88 3.54 -2.77
N LEU A 63 -8.82 2.79 -3.06
CA LEU A 63 -7.52 3.03 -2.42
C LEU A 63 -6.98 4.42 -2.75
N GLY A 64 -7.11 4.84 -4.01
CA GLY A 64 -6.72 6.19 -4.42
C GLY A 64 -7.49 7.27 -3.67
N GLN A 65 -8.80 7.07 -3.51
CA GLN A 65 -9.64 8.03 -2.77
C GLN A 65 -9.21 8.15 -1.31
N VAL A 66 -8.92 7.04 -0.65
CA VAL A 66 -8.47 7.04 0.73
C VAL A 66 -7.10 7.72 0.86
N CYS A 67 -6.25 7.57 -0.14
CA CYS A 67 -4.95 8.24 -0.18
C CYS A 67 -5.04 9.73 -0.54
N GLY A 68 -6.21 10.19 -0.98
CA GLY A 68 -6.41 11.59 -1.35
C GLY A 68 -5.86 11.97 -2.70
N ILE A 69 -5.76 11.02 -3.63
CA ILE A 69 -5.28 11.28 -4.99
C ILE A 69 -6.43 11.14 -6.00
N ALA A 70 -6.28 11.79 -7.15
CA ALA A 70 -7.32 11.83 -8.17
C ALA A 70 -7.43 10.54 -8.99
N VAL A 71 -6.39 9.72 -8.98
CA VAL A 71 -6.31 8.48 -9.76
C VAL A 71 -6.28 7.27 -8.82
N GLY A 72 -6.50 6.09 -9.37
CA GLY A 72 -6.43 4.86 -8.59
C GLY A 72 -5.01 4.52 -8.14
N ALA A 73 -4.88 3.75 -7.08
CA ALA A 73 -3.61 3.27 -6.57
C ALA A 73 -3.65 1.75 -6.44
N ALA A 74 -2.65 1.08 -6.98
CA ALA A 74 -2.53 -0.38 -6.88
C ALA A 74 -2.12 -0.79 -5.47
N VAL A 75 -1.18 -0.06 -4.88
CA VAL A 75 -0.67 -0.30 -3.53
C VAL A 75 -0.36 1.02 -2.86
N ALA A 76 -0.40 1.02 -1.54
CA ALA A 76 0.00 2.15 -0.72
C ALA A 76 0.52 1.63 0.61
N ALA A 77 1.31 2.44 1.30
CA ALA A 77 1.84 2.05 2.60
C ALA A 77 1.75 3.20 3.59
N LEU A 78 1.48 2.85 4.84
CA LEU A 78 1.69 3.75 5.96
C LEU A 78 3.16 3.65 6.37
N VAL A 79 3.78 4.78 6.60
CA VAL A 79 5.18 4.84 6.99
C VAL A 79 5.33 5.62 8.29
N ARG A 80 6.43 5.38 8.98
CA ARG A 80 6.74 6.10 10.23
C ARG A 80 7.26 7.49 9.92
#